data_9c357ffa8f76e76a841e3226fd89195c
#
_entry.id   9c357ffa8f76e76a841e3226fd89195c
#
_cell.length_a   1.000
_cell.length_b   1.000
_cell.length_c   1.000
_cell.angle_alpha   90.00
_cell.angle_beta   90.00
_cell.angle_gamma   90.00
#
_symmetry.space_group_name_H-M   'P 1'
#
loop_
_entity.id
_entity.type
_entity.pdbx_description
1 polymer ?
#
loop_
_entity_poly.entity_id
_entity_poly.type
_entity_poly.pdbx_seq_one_letter_code
_entity_poly.pdbx_strand_id
1 'polypeptide(L)'
;SVPDEDQSSLEREVTCYGDNPKWQNELESILMDFDEKLFSGEVLIQNFVIYVTHKTLNSKKFKNYILSIKNGKKLLIVDEVHNIGSELSQPALLEEYEARLGLSATPIRHYDEDGTLALMGYFDNVVYELELKEAIDEGHLCNYDYFPYYAELNYEEMEVYDRLTRKIAEKYANKSKHQQDEDDGNDPEIKRANLIANAVNKLDILQEILDSITIMKQALVYCTSNPSPAVPFGSPTQLDNVENILVKNNIVSTSVTFKNPTKDRG
;
A
#
# COMPACT_ATOMS: atom_id res chain seq x y z
N SER A 1 -30.01 -20.46 -27.94
CA SER A 1 -29.07 -21.31 -27.19
C SER A 1 -27.66 -20.78 -27.51
N VAL A 2 -27.11 -20.03 -26.60
CA VAL A 2 -25.70 -19.69 -26.56
C VAL A 2 -24.99 -20.96 -26.09
N PRO A 3 -23.92 -21.42 -26.73
CA PRO A 3 -23.16 -22.56 -26.23
C PRO A 3 -22.54 -22.22 -24.89
N ASP A 4 -22.77 -23.08 -23.88
CA ASP A 4 -22.02 -23.17 -22.64
C ASP A 4 -20.60 -23.70 -22.94
N GLU A 5 -19.74 -22.88 -23.49
CA GLU A 5 -18.32 -23.21 -23.69
C GLU A 5 -17.48 -21.98 -23.28
N ASP A 6 -16.96 -22.04 -22.07
CA ASP A 6 -15.65 -21.70 -21.65
C ASP A 6 -15.58 -21.49 -20.12
N GLN A 7 -15.87 -22.54 -19.37
CA GLN A 7 -15.20 -22.73 -18.11
C GLN A 7 -13.77 -23.23 -18.40
N SER A 8 -12.88 -22.37 -18.84
CA SER A 8 -11.45 -22.60 -18.66
C SER A 8 -11.21 -22.61 -17.15
N SER A 9 -11.21 -23.80 -16.57
CA SER A 9 -10.98 -23.97 -15.14
C SER A 9 -9.62 -23.38 -14.79
N LEU A 10 -9.58 -22.35 -13.94
CA LEU A 10 -8.38 -21.94 -13.23
C LEU A 10 -7.93 -23.16 -12.42
N GLU A 11 -6.97 -23.93 -12.95
CA GLU A 11 -6.64 -25.23 -12.35
C GLU A 11 -5.76 -25.09 -11.10
N ARG A 12 -5.00 -24.00 -10.95
CA ARG A 12 -4.09 -23.83 -9.81
C ARG A 12 -3.86 -22.36 -9.46
N GLU A 13 -3.72 -22.13 -8.18
CA GLU A 13 -3.38 -20.81 -7.60
C GLU A 13 -2.23 -20.94 -6.62
N VAL A 14 -1.37 -19.93 -6.56
CA VAL A 14 -0.33 -19.82 -5.54
C VAL A 14 -0.28 -18.40 -4.97
N THR A 15 -0.13 -18.30 -3.65
CA THR A 15 -0.04 -17.01 -2.96
C THR A 15 1.37 -16.80 -2.40
N CYS A 16 2.08 -15.81 -2.96
CA CYS A 16 3.48 -15.53 -2.69
C CYS A 16 3.62 -14.28 -1.80
N TYR A 17 3.88 -14.47 -0.51
CA TYR A 17 4.12 -13.38 0.44
C TYR A 17 5.10 -13.81 1.54
N GLY A 18 5.68 -12.82 2.26
CA GLY A 18 6.78 -13.06 3.20
C GLY A 18 6.47 -14.03 4.35
N ASP A 19 5.22 -14.07 4.81
CA ASP A 19 4.80 -14.93 5.93
C ASP A 19 4.39 -16.36 5.49
N ASN A 20 4.37 -16.65 4.18
CA ASN A 20 4.20 -18.01 3.66
C ASN A 20 5.56 -18.59 3.22
N PRO A 21 6.28 -19.34 4.06
CA PRO A 21 7.60 -19.89 3.72
C PRO A 21 7.54 -20.97 2.62
N LYS A 22 6.37 -21.48 2.31
CA LYS A 22 6.18 -22.61 1.38
C LYS A 22 5.91 -22.17 -0.06
N TRP A 23 5.63 -20.88 -0.30
CA TRP A 23 5.22 -20.39 -1.63
C TRP A 23 6.23 -20.75 -2.74
N GLN A 24 7.52 -20.81 -2.41
CA GLN A 24 8.57 -21.13 -3.38
C GLN A 24 8.42 -22.57 -3.89
N ASN A 25 8.25 -23.55 -2.97
CA ASN A 25 8.07 -24.94 -3.33
C ASN A 25 6.75 -25.18 -4.09
N GLU A 26 5.69 -24.47 -3.70
CA GLU A 26 4.39 -24.52 -4.38
C GLU A 26 4.51 -23.98 -5.80
N LEU A 27 5.17 -22.83 -5.99
CA LEU A 27 5.39 -22.24 -7.30
C LEU A 27 6.29 -23.14 -8.18
N GLU A 28 7.39 -23.66 -7.63
CA GLU A 28 8.26 -24.61 -8.35
C GLU A 28 7.50 -25.84 -8.83
N SER A 29 6.65 -26.42 -7.98
CA SER A 29 5.83 -27.56 -8.36
C SER A 29 4.89 -27.24 -9.52
N ILE A 30 4.24 -26.07 -9.49
CA ILE A 30 3.34 -25.62 -10.57
C ILE A 30 4.11 -25.41 -11.88
N LEU A 31 5.27 -24.77 -11.80
CA LEU A 31 6.09 -24.52 -12.99
C LEU A 31 6.65 -25.81 -13.62
N MET A 32 7.07 -26.78 -12.80
CA MET A 32 7.52 -28.07 -13.28
C MET A 32 6.40 -28.84 -13.99
N ASP A 33 5.20 -28.89 -13.41
CA ASP A 33 4.04 -29.53 -14.03
C ASP A 33 3.64 -28.84 -15.34
N PHE A 34 3.73 -27.52 -15.40
CA PHE A 34 3.43 -26.75 -16.59
C PHE A 34 4.41 -27.07 -17.73
N ASP A 35 5.71 -27.09 -17.44
CA ASP A 35 6.74 -27.43 -18.44
C ASP A 35 6.64 -28.89 -18.90
N GLU A 36 6.35 -29.86 -18.01
CA GLU A 36 6.19 -31.26 -18.34
C GLU A 36 5.02 -31.49 -19.30
N LYS A 37 3.87 -30.88 -19.06
CA LYS A 37 2.68 -30.97 -19.90
C LYS A 37 2.87 -30.28 -21.25
N LEU A 38 3.58 -29.18 -21.31
CA LEU A 38 3.97 -28.57 -22.58
C LEU A 38 4.86 -29.49 -23.40
N PHE A 39 5.80 -30.20 -22.77
CA PHE A 39 6.73 -31.10 -23.43
C PHE A 39 6.03 -32.39 -23.94
N SER A 40 5.06 -32.90 -23.18
CA SER A 40 4.32 -34.11 -23.55
C SER A 40 3.36 -33.92 -24.74
N GLY A 41 3.11 -32.67 -25.15
CA GLY A 41 2.18 -32.35 -26.25
C GLY A 41 0.72 -32.53 -25.86
N GLU A 42 0.41 -32.70 -24.59
CA GLU A 42 -0.94 -32.61 -24.04
C GLU A 42 -1.39 -31.16 -24.09
N VAL A 43 -1.96 -30.75 -25.21
CA VAL A 43 -2.45 -29.40 -25.48
C VAL A 43 -3.74 -29.18 -24.70
N LEU A 44 -3.62 -28.98 -23.40
CA LEU A 44 -4.65 -28.31 -22.62
C LEU A 44 -4.15 -26.89 -22.33
N ILE A 45 -4.96 -25.90 -22.67
CA ILE A 45 -4.72 -24.53 -22.24
C ILE A 45 -4.76 -24.54 -20.71
N GLN A 46 -3.59 -24.57 -20.08
CA GLN A 46 -3.50 -24.51 -18.64
C GLN A 46 -3.22 -23.07 -18.23
N ASN A 47 -4.10 -22.54 -17.40
CA ASN A 47 -3.92 -21.25 -16.77
C ASN A 47 -3.62 -21.47 -15.28
N PHE A 48 -2.68 -20.75 -14.74
CA PHE A 48 -2.50 -20.64 -13.30
C PHE A 48 -2.37 -19.16 -12.89
N VAL A 49 -2.73 -18.87 -11.65
CA VAL A 49 -2.69 -17.52 -11.09
C VAL A 49 -1.69 -17.47 -9.94
N ILE A 50 -0.87 -16.43 -9.95
CA ILE A 50 0.07 -16.13 -8.88
C ILE A 50 -0.37 -14.83 -8.20
N TYR A 51 -0.85 -14.92 -6.96
CA TYR A 51 -1.07 -13.75 -6.12
C TYR A 51 0.23 -13.38 -5.41
N VAL A 52 0.65 -12.13 -5.54
CA VAL A 52 1.94 -11.69 -5.01
C VAL A 52 1.84 -10.29 -4.41
N THR A 53 2.48 -10.07 -3.26
CA THR A 53 2.60 -8.71 -2.71
C THR A 53 3.63 -7.89 -3.50
N HIS A 54 3.49 -6.56 -3.56
CA HIS A 54 4.46 -5.66 -4.22
C HIS A 54 5.91 -5.91 -3.76
N LYS A 55 6.11 -6.14 -2.46
CA LYS A 55 7.41 -6.46 -1.90
C LYS A 55 7.99 -7.76 -2.46
N THR A 56 7.18 -8.81 -2.55
CA THR A 56 7.61 -10.10 -3.10
C THR A 56 7.81 -10.02 -4.61
N LEU A 57 6.94 -9.32 -5.35
CA LEU A 57 7.06 -9.05 -6.78
C LEU A 57 8.43 -8.42 -7.11
N ASN A 58 8.89 -7.47 -6.30
CA ASN A 58 10.20 -6.83 -6.47
C ASN A 58 11.39 -7.68 -6.01
N SER A 59 11.16 -8.81 -5.32
CA SER A 59 12.24 -9.64 -4.83
C SER A 59 13.01 -10.34 -5.98
N LYS A 60 14.33 -10.45 -5.84
CA LYS A 60 15.18 -11.15 -6.81
C LYS A 60 14.72 -12.60 -7.04
N LYS A 61 14.28 -13.28 -5.98
CA LYS A 61 13.80 -14.67 -6.08
C LYS A 61 12.58 -14.78 -6.98
N PHE A 62 11.55 -13.97 -6.72
CA PHE A 62 10.32 -14.01 -7.51
C PHE A 62 10.59 -13.66 -8.98
N LYS A 63 11.37 -12.61 -9.22
CA LYS A 63 11.78 -12.24 -10.60
C LYS A 63 12.46 -13.40 -11.34
N ASN A 64 13.33 -14.14 -10.66
CA ASN A 64 13.98 -15.30 -11.26
C ASN A 64 12.97 -16.40 -11.68
N TYR A 65 11.90 -16.63 -10.91
CA TYR A 65 10.85 -17.56 -11.31
C TYR A 65 10.12 -17.08 -12.57
N ILE A 66 9.73 -15.82 -12.63
CA ILE A 66 9.08 -15.26 -13.82
C ILE A 66 9.98 -15.35 -15.06
N LEU A 67 11.28 -15.04 -14.90
CA LEU A 67 12.29 -15.13 -15.97
C LEU A 67 12.56 -16.59 -16.40
N SER A 68 12.31 -17.58 -15.55
CA SER A 68 12.49 -18.99 -15.90
C SER A 68 11.36 -19.55 -16.76
N ILE A 69 10.19 -18.95 -16.75
CA ILE A 69 9.05 -19.33 -17.58
C ILE A 69 9.36 -18.97 -19.05
N LYS A 70 9.72 -19.94 -19.86
CA LYS A 70 10.08 -19.75 -21.28
C LYS A 70 8.90 -19.89 -22.21
N ASN A 71 7.91 -20.67 -21.81
CA ASN A 71 6.74 -20.99 -22.61
C ASN A 71 5.49 -20.39 -21.94
N GLY A 72 4.50 -20.05 -22.77
CA GLY A 72 3.25 -19.47 -22.29
C GLY A 72 3.30 -17.93 -22.22
N LYS A 73 2.12 -17.34 -22.27
CA LYS A 73 1.92 -15.88 -22.18
C LYS A 73 1.77 -15.46 -20.71
N LYS A 74 2.32 -14.33 -20.37
CA LYS A 74 2.29 -13.77 -19.02
C LYS A 74 1.50 -12.47 -19.00
N LEU A 75 0.45 -12.42 -18.20
CA LEU A 75 -0.30 -11.23 -17.88
C LEU A 75 0.09 -10.75 -16.49
N LEU A 76 0.46 -9.49 -16.37
CA LEU A 76 0.67 -8.82 -15.09
C LEU A 76 -0.53 -7.92 -14.80
N ILE A 77 -1.19 -8.15 -13.64
CA ILE A 77 -2.21 -7.24 -13.11
C ILE A 77 -1.68 -6.67 -11.79
N VAL A 78 -1.62 -5.35 -11.68
CA VAL A 78 -1.12 -4.66 -10.47
C VAL A 78 -2.19 -3.75 -9.92
N ASP A 79 -2.68 -4.09 -8.74
CA ASP A 79 -3.53 -3.19 -7.95
C ASP A 79 -2.67 -2.15 -7.23
N GLU A 80 -3.21 -0.93 -7.04
CA GLU A 80 -2.47 0.21 -6.49
C GLU A 80 -1.10 0.41 -7.19
N VAL A 81 -1.12 0.40 -8.51
CA VAL A 81 0.08 0.41 -9.36
C VAL A 81 1.02 1.57 -9.06
N HIS A 82 0.51 2.69 -8.56
CA HIS A 82 1.33 3.83 -8.16
C HIS A 82 2.42 3.47 -7.13
N ASN A 83 2.22 2.40 -6.33
CA ASN A 83 3.21 1.97 -5.34
C ASN A 83 4.49 1.36 -5.95
N ILE A 84 4.43 0.86 -7.18
CA ILE A 84 5.60 0.25 -7.84
C ILE A 84 6.36 1.21 -8.78
N GLY A 85 5.94 2.47 -8.86
CA GLY A 85 6.62 3.48 -9.68
C GLY A 85 7.92 4.03 -9.08
N SER A 86 8.20 3.84 -7.79
CA SER A 86 9.44 4.34 -7.18
C SER A 86 10.68 3.67 -7.77
N GLU A 87 11.82 4.38 -7.80
CA GLU A 87 13.10 3.86 -8.30
C GLU A 87 13.46 2.48 -7.71
N LEU A 88 13.20 2.27 -6.42
CA LEU A 88 13.43 1.00 -5.73
C LEU A 88 12.48 -0.12 -6.18
N SER A 89 11.30 0.21 -6.68
CA SER A 89 10.28 -0.76 -7.08
C SER A 89 10.23 -1.02 -8.58
N GLN A 90 10.71 -0.11 -9.40
CA GLN A 90 10.77 -0.24 -10.88
C GLN A 90 11.44 -1.54 -11.36
N PRO A 91 12.44 -2.14 -10.67
CA PRO A 91 12.97 -3.44 -11.07
C PRO A 91 11.95 -4.60 -11.06
N ALA A 92 10.74 -4.40 -10.53
CA ALA A 92 9.62 -5.35 -10.65
C ALA A 92 8.92 -5.31 -12.02
N LEU A 93 9.14 -4.23 -12.79
CA LEU A 93 8.54 -3.99 -14.10
C LEU A 93 9.34 -4.73 -15.19
N LEU A 94 9.12 -6.05 -15.28
CA LEU A 94 9.84 -6.91 -16.21
C LEU A 94 9.21 -6.85 -17.62
N GLU A 95 10.05 -6.85 -18.67
CA GLU A 95 9.60 -6.86 -20.07
C GLU A 95 8.97 -8.19 -20.50
N GLU A 96 9.18 -9.25 -19.72
CA GLU A 96 8.67 -10.59 -19.97
C GLU A 96 7.17 -10.75 -19.78
N TYR A 97 6.48 -9.74 -19.30
CA TYR A 97 5.02 -9.70 -19.27
C TYR A 97 4.50 -9.16 -20.61
N GLU A 98 3.86 -10.02 -21.41
CA GLU A 98 3.34 -9.66 -22.73
C GLU A 98 2.08 -8.80 -22.67
N ALA A 99 1.30 -8.95 -21.59
CA ALA A 99 0.14 -8.11 -21.31
C ALA A 99 0.26 -7.53 -19.90
N ARG A 100 -0.17 -6.28 -19.74
CA ARG A 100 0.04 -5.52 -18.50
C ARG A 100 -1.20 -4.69 -18.20
N LEU A 101 -1.69 -4.75 -16.98
CA LEU A 101 -2.81 -3.96 -16.49
C LEU A 101 -2.46 -3.37 -15.13
N GLY A 102 -2.43 -2.05 -15.04
CA GLY A 102 -2.28 -1.31 -13.80
C GLY A 102 -3.62 -0.73 -13.35
N LEU A 103 -3.98 -0.91 -12.09
CA LEU A 103 -5.17 -0.35 -11.46
C LEU A 103 -4.74 0.65 -10.39
N SER A 104 -5.32 1.84 -10.37
CA SER A 104 -5.07 2.86 -9.34
C SER A 104 -6.16 3.92 -9.34
N ALA A 105 -6.55 4.37 -8.15
CA ALA A 105 -7.36 5.57 -8.01
C ALA A 105 -6.54 6.86 -8.26
N THR A 106 -5.21 6.79 -8.11
CA THR A 106 -4.29 7.94 -8.22
C THR A 106 -3.02 7.53 -8.98
N PRO A 107 -3.09 7.35 -10.31
CA PRO A 107 -1.94 6.86 -11.09
C PRO A 107 -0.77 7.86 -11.13
N ILE A 108 -1.04 9.15 -10.93
CA ILE A 108 -0.02 10.21 -10.85
C ILE A 108 0.56 10.23 -9.44
N ARG A 109 1.87 10.06 -9.34
CA ARG A 109 2.60 10.07 -8.07
C ARG A 109 2.93 11.51 -7.68
N HIS A 110 2.52 11.92 -6.47
CA HIS A 110 2.86 13.24 -5.95
C HIS A 110 4.37 13.34 -5.65
N TYR A 111 5.01 14.40 -6.15
CA TYR A 111 6.45 14.70 -5.98
C TYR A 111 7.41 13.64 -6.55
N ASP A 112 6.93 12.80 -7.49
CA ASP A 112 7.72 11.74 -8.15
C ASP A 112 7.30 11.65 -9.64
N GLU A 113 7.75 12.63 -10.43
CA GLU A 113 7.47 12.69 -11.87
C GLU A 113 8.13 11.54 -12.62
N ASP A 114 9.37 11.20 -12.27
CA ASP A 114 10.11 10.11 -12.90
C ASP A 114 9.42 8.76 -12.67
N GLY A 115 8.93 8.52 -11.45
CA GLY A 115 8.15 7.34 -11.12
C GLY A 115 6.82 7.28 -11.88
N THR A 116 6.14 8.42 -12.07
CA THR A 116 4.94 8.51 -12.89
C THR A 116 5.23 8.19 -14.36
N LEU A 117 6.29 8.77 -14.93
CA LEU A 117 6.70 8.53 -16.30
C LEU A 117 7.08 7.06 -16.54
N ALA A 118 7.77 6.43 -15.58
CA ALA A 118 8.11 5.01 -15.65
C ALA A 118 6.87 4.12 -15.71
N LEU A 119 5.84 4.40 -14.89
CA LEU A 119 4.58 3.67 -14.92
C LEU A 119 3.84 3.86 -16.24
N MET A 120 3.67 5.12 -16.68
CA MET A 120 2.97 5.43 -17.93
C MET A 120 3.68 4.80 -19.13
N GLY A 121 5.02 4.80 -19.16
CA GLY A 121 5.79 4.15 -20.22
C GLY A 121 5.68 2.61 -20.20
N TYR A 122 5.56 2.00 -19.02
CA TYR A 122 5.47 0.56 -18.89
C TYR A 122 4.07 -0.01 -19.16
N PHE A 123 3.00 0.69 -18.73
CA PHE A 123 1.60 0.28 -18.90
C PHE A 123 0.90 0.92 -20.12
N ASP A 124 1.62 1.74 -20.90
CA ASP A 124 1.14 2.35 -22.15
C ASP A 124 -0.03 3.34 -21.98
N ASN A 125 0.06 4.17 -20.95
CA ASN A 125 -0.92 5.21 -20.59
C ASN A 125 -2.24 4.71 -19.97
N VAL A 126 -3.10 5.65 -19.60
CA VAL A 126 -4.43 5.37 -19.06
C VAL A 126 -5.38 5.04 -20.20
N VAL A 127 -5.95 3.84 -20.18
CA VAL A 127 -6.88 3.33 -21.20
C VAL A 127 -8.34 3.45 -20.79
N TYR A 128 -8.61 3.54 -19.49
CA TYR A 128 -9.94 3.76 -18.94
C TYR A 128 -9.84 4.52 -17.62
N GLU A 129 -10.72 5.45 -17.41
CA GLU A 129 -10.88 6.21 -16.17
C GLU A 129 -12.35 6.23 -15.78
N LEU A 130 -12.64 5.80 -14.55
CA LEU A 130 -13.97 5.89 -13.94
C LEU A 130 -13.92 7.01 -12.91
N GLU A 131 -14.56 8.12 -13.23
CA GLU A 131 -14.62 9.25 -12.32
C GLU A 131 -15.47 8.95 -11.09
N LEU A 132 -15.12 9.55 -9.93
CA LEU A 132 -15.80 9.35 -8.66
C LEU A 132 -17.31 9.64 -8.76
N LYS A 133 -17.68 10.70 -9.50
CA LYS A 133 -19.09 11.05 -9.71
C LYS A 133 -19.83 9.99 -10.52
N GLU A 134 -19.22 9.51 -11.58
CA GLU A 134 -19.79 8.45 -12.43
C GLU A 134 -19.98 7.16 -11.64
N ALA A 135 -18.96 6.76 -10.84
CA ALA A 135 -19.04 5.59 -9.98
C ALA A 135 -20.14 5.68 -8.92
N ILE A 136 -20.46 6.88 -8.42
CA ILE A 136 -21.58 7.12 -7.50
C ILE A 136 -22.91 7.07 -8.26
N ASP A 137 -23.01 7.73 -9.39
CA ASP A 137 -24.23 7.81 -10.22
C ASP A 137 -24.63 6.41 -10.72
N GLU A 138 -23.67 5.55 -11.03
CA GLU A 138 -23.87 4.16 -11.43
C GLU A 138 -24.11 3.19 -10.25
N GLY A 139 -23.99 3.65 -9.01
CA GLY A 139 -24.21 2.85 -7.81
C GLY A 139 -23.05 1.93 -7.43
N HIS A 140 -21.88 2.10 -8.00
CA HIS A 140 -20.65 1.39 -7.63
C HIS A 140 -20.06 1.92 -6.33
N LEU A 141 -20.27 3.20 -6.01
CA LEU A 141 -19.89 3.84 -4.77
C LEU A 141 -21.08 4.49 -4.08
N CYS A 142 -21.05 4.59 -2.76
CA CYS A 142 -22.06 5.31 -2.00
C CYS A 142 -21.81 6.83 -2.04
N ASN A 143 -22.87 7.61 -1.84
CA ASN A 143 -22.72 9.02 -1.56
C ASN A 143 -21.97 9.23 -0.24
N TYR A 144 -21.18 10.31 -0.17
CA TYR A 144 -20.47 10.69 1.04
C TYR A 144 -20.44 12.21 1.20
N ASP A 145 -20.30 12.65 2.45
CA ASP A 145 -20.04 14.05 2.79
C ASP A 145 -18.59 14.16 3.30
N TYR A 146 -17.88 15.19 2.87
CA TYR A 146 -16.49 15.44 3.26
C TYR A 146 -16.39 16.70 4.12
N PHE A 147 -15.94 16.56 5.36
CA PHE A 147 -15.79 17.65 6.32
C PHE A 147 -14.32 17.84 6.70
N PRO A 148 -13.60 18.82 6.09
CA PRO A 148 -12.21 19.10 6.47
C PRO A 148 -12.17 19.87 7.79
N TYR A 149 -11.30 19.43 8.70
CA TYR A 149 -10.98 20.13 9.94
C TYR A 149 -9.50 20.51 9.95
N TYR A 150 -9.19 21.69 10.46
CA TYR A 150 -7.83 22.20 10.55
C TYR A 150 -7.33 22.07 11.99
N ALA A 151 -6.22 21.35 12.21
CA ALA A 151 -5.54 21.25 13.48
C ALA A 151 -4.19 21.94 13.37
N GLU A 152 -3.99 23.02 14.13
CA GLU A 152 -2.71 23.72 14.21
C GLU A 152 -1.77 22.96 15.16
N LEU A 153 -0.47 23.04 14.91
CA LEU A 153 0.53 22.61 15.87
C LEU A 153 0.55 23.59 17.05
N ASN A 154 0.69 23.08 18.27
CA ASN A 154 0.90 23.96 19.40
C ASN A 154 2.32 24.57 19.38
N TYR A 155 2.62 25.46 20.32
CA TYR A 155 3.90 26.18 20.33
C TYR A 155 5.10 25.24 20.42
N GLU A 156 5.05 24.25 21.31
CA GLU A 156 6.14 23.29 21.51
C GLU A 156 6.34 22.38 20.29
N GLU A 157 5.26 21.95 19.69
CA GLU A 157 5.27 21.17 18.44
C GLU A 157 5.85 21.98 17.28
N MET A 158 5.50 23.26 17.18
CA MET A 158 6.01 24.16 16.14
C MET A 158 7.52 24.37 16.26
N GLU A 159 8.05 24.52 17.48
CA GLU A 159 9.51 24.62 17.69
C GLU A 159 10.25 23.35 17.22
N VAL A 160 9.66 22.16 17.49
CA VAL A 160 10.22 20.90 17.03
C VAL A 160 10.11 20.77 15.51
N TYR A 161 8.99 21.19 14.93
CA TYR A 161 8.76 21.20 13.48
C TYR A 161 9.80 22.04 12.75
N ASP A 162 10.04 23.27 13.20
CA ASP A 162 11.01 24.19 12.60
C ASP A 162 12.45 23.66 12.71
N ARG A 163 12.78 23.05 13.84
CA ARG A 163 14.08 22.41 14.05
C ARG A 163 14.29 21.24 13.09
N LEU A 164 13.28 20.38 12.93
CA LEU A 164 13.34 19.24 12.02
C LEU A 164 13.40 19.70 10.55
N THR A 165 12.63 20.74 10.20
CA THR A 165 12.63 21.32 8.85
C THR A 165 14.01 21.88 8.49
N ARG A 166 14.69 22.57 9.43
CA ARG A 166 16.08 23.03 9.21
C ARG A 166 17.05 21.86 8.99
N LYS A 167 16.94 20.79 9.79
CA LYS A 167 17.79 19.60 9.62
C LYS A 167 17.57 18.92 8.27
N ILE A 168 16.32 18.87 7.80
CA ILE A 168 16.00 18.36 6.46
C ILE A 168 16.68 19.22 5.39
N ALA A 169 16.56 20.55 5.48
CA ALA A 169 17.20 21.45 4.54
C ALA A 169 18.73 21.31 4.53
N GLU A 170 19.36 21.17 5.70
CA GLU A 170 20.80 20.91 5.84
C GLU A 170 21.21 19.56 5.25
N LYS A 171 20.41 18.50 5.46
CA LYS A 171 20.63 17.18 4.87
C LYS A 171 20.67 17.27 3.34
N TYR A 172 19.69 17.95 2.73
CA TYR A 172 19.65 18.11 1.27
C TYR A 172 20.74 19.03 0.73
N ALA A 173 21.10 20.09 1.45
CA ALA A 173 22.19 20.98 1.03
C ALA A 173 23.57 20.29 1.04
N ASN A 174 23.77 19.31 1.95
CA ASN A 174 25.02 18.59 2.11
C ASN A 174 25.07 17.25 1.35
N LYS A 175 23.99 16.84 0.66
CA LYS A 175 23.99 15.63 -0.19
C LYS A 175 24.92 15.81 -1.40
N SER A 176 26.20 15.57 -1.20
CA SER A 176 27.09 15.13 -2.27
C SER A 176 26.71 13.70 -2.65
N LYS A 177 26.52 13.44 -3.90
CA LYS A 177 25.84 12.37 -4.67
C LYS A 177 25.99 10.88 -4.30
N HIS A 178 26.46 10.46 -3.14
CA HIS A 178 26.69 9.04 -2.83
C HIS A 178 26.57 8.70 -1.34
N GLN A 179 25.38 8.76 -0.77
CA GLN A 179 25.09 7.97 0.44
C GLN A 179 23.66 7.44 0.36
N GLN A 180 23.54 6.12 0.27
CA GLN A 180 22.30 5.41 0.58
C GLN A 180 22.06 5.64 2.07
N ASP A 181 20.99 6.36 2.39
CA ASP A 181 20.54 6.55 3.77
C ASP A 181 20.07 5.17 4.27
N GLU A 182 20.74 4.60 5.24
CA GLU A 182 20.18 3.53 6.05
C GLU A 182 18.98 4.10 6.81
N ASP A 183 17.82 3.47 6.66
CA ASP A 183 16.57 3.80 7.34
C ASP A 183 16.69 3.35 8.81
N ASP A 184 17.33 4.15 9.64
CA ASP A 184 17.56 3.85 11.06
C ASP A 184 16.46 4.41 11.99
N GLY A 185 15.33 4.90 11.44
CA GLY A 185 14.26 5.54 12.21
C GLY A 185 14.63 6.91 12.80
N ASN A 186 15.86 7.40 12.55
CA ASN A 186 16.39 8.65 13.05
C ASN A 186 16.27 9.77 12.01
N ASP A 187 15.71 9.46 10.84
CA ASP A 187 15.53 10.40 9.74
C ASP A 187 14.63 11.59 10.17
N PRO A 188 15.09 12.83 10.01
CA PRO A 188 14.33 14.01 10.38
C PRO A 188 13.01 14.15 9.58
N GLU A 189 12.91 13.59 8.38
CA GLU A 189 11.67 13.58 7.60
C GLU A 189 10.61 12.67 8.25
N ILE A 190 10.99 11.46 8.66
CA ILE A 190 10.12 10.53 9.39
C ILE A 190 9.69 11.14 10.73
N LYS A 191 10.62 11.75 11.44
CA LYS A 191 10.30 12.45 12.71
C LYS A 191 9.33 13.60 12.50
N ARG A 192 9.49 14.41 11.45
CA ARG A 192 8.55 15.49 11.15
C ARG A 192 7.17 14.95 10.76
N ALA A 193 7.10 13.89 9.98
CA ALA A 193 5.84 13.22 9.67
C ALA A 193 5.15 12.68 10.93
N ASN A 194 5.89 12.02 11.82
CA ASN A 194 5.37 11.54 13.10
C ASN A 194 4.92 12.68 14.03
N LEU A 195 5.59 13.82 14.02
CA LEU A 195 5.15 15.01 14.77
C LEU A 195 3.77 15.46 14.30
N ILE A 196 3.61 15.67 12.99
CA ILE A 196 2.34 16.09 12.38
C ILE A 196 1.23 15.04 12.66
N ALA A 197 1.56 13.77 12.53
CA ALA A 197 0.61 12.68 12.78
C ALA A 197 0.10 12.66 14.23
N ASN A 198 0.94 13.04 15.20
CA ASN A 198 0.63 13.09 16.64
C ASN A 198 0.20 14.47 17.14
N ALA A 199 -0.09 15.45 16.29
CA ALA A 199 -0.46 16.80 16.72
C ALA A 199 -1.61 16.78 17.75
N VAL A 200 -1.40 17.37 18.91
CA VAL A 200 -2.29 17.27 20.08
C VAL A 200 -3.66 17.87 19.79
N ASN A 201 -3.72 18.99 19.09
CA ASN A 201 -4.98 19.65 18.75
C ASN A 201 -5.93 18.81 17.87
N LYS A 202 -5.45 17.74 17.24
CA LYS A 202 -6.31 16.75 16.57
C LYS A 202 -7.22 15.99 17.53
N LEU A 203 -6.80 15.85 18.79
CA LEU A 203 -7.57 15.15 19.81
C LEU A 203 -8.77 15.99 20.26
N ASP A 204 -8.61 17.32 20.34
CA ASP A 204 -9.69 18.25 20.63
C ASP A 204 -10.73 18.25 19.51
N ILE A 205 -10.28 18.26 18.26
CA ILE A 205 -11.16 18.14 17.09
C ILE A 205 -11.88 16.80 17.09
N LEU A 206 -11.20 15.69 17.43
CA LEU A 206 -11.86 14.40 17.57
C LEU A 206 -12.99 14.46 18.60
N GLN A 207 -12.74 15.09 19.76
CA GLN A 207 -13.77 15.27 20.79
C GLN A 207 -14.95 16.10 20.26
N GLU A 208 -14.71 17.21 19.58
CA GLU A 208 -15.75 18.04 18.95
C GLU A 208 -16.60 17.24 17.94
N ILE A 209 -15.95 16.40 17.12
CA ILE A 209 -16.65 15.52 16.18
C ILE A 209 -17.52 14.52 16.94
N LEU A 210 -16.98 13.87 17.98
CA LEU A 210 -17.74 12.91 18.79
C LEU A 210 -18.95 13.55 19.48
N ASP A 211 -18.80 14.78 19.97
CA ASP A 211 -19.89 15.53 20.61
C ASP A 211 -21.00 15.92 19.62
N SER A 212 -20.65 16.04 18.33
CA SER A 212 -21.60 16.38 17.24
C SER A 212 -22.36 15.17 16.70
N ILE A 213 -21.84 13.95 16.88
CA ILE A 213 -22.43 12.74 16.32
C ILE A 213 -23.40 12.10 17.31
N THR A 214 -24.70 12.04 16.96
CA THR A 214 -25.73 11.44 17.82
C THR A 214 -25.70 9.90 17.81
N ILE A 215 -25.31 9.30 16.67
CA ILE A 215 -25.25 7.84 16.51
C ILE A 215 -24.00 7.49 15.72
N MET A 216 -23.08 6.75 16.32
CA MET A 216 -21.91 6.23 15.64
C MET A 216 -22.09 4.74 15.33
N LYS A 217 -22.00 4.40 14.03
CA LYS A 217 -22.01 3.00 13.58
C LYS A 217 -20.94 2.82 12.53
N GLN A 218 -20.21 1.71 12.61
CA GLN A 218 -19.21 1.32 11.61
C GLN A 218 -18.20 2.44 11.32
N ALA A 219 -17.68 3.10 12.36
CA ALA A 219 -16.72 4.17 12.25
C ALA A 219 -15.28 3.60 12.18
N LEU A 220 -14.44 4.23 11.37
CA LEU A 220 -13.03 3.90 11.27
C LEU A 220 -12.20 5.15 11.55
N VAL A 221 -11.23 5.03 12.45
CA VAL A 221 -10.33 6.12 12.82
C VAL A 221 -8.91 5.74 12.46
N TYR A 222 -8.30 6.47 11.53
CA TYR A 222 -6.91 6.29 11.17
C TYR A 222 -6.02 7.20 12.01
N CYS A 223 -5.12 6.60 12.79
CA CYS A 223 -4.13 7.33 13.59
C CYS A 223 -2.80 6.57 13.62
N THR A 224 -1.74 7.26 14.04
CA THR A 224 -0.41 6.64 14.15
C THR A 224 -0.23 5.97 15.51
N SER A 225 0.48 4.83 15.50
CA SER A 225 1.02 4.19 16.71
C SER A 225 2.49 4.55 16.96
N ASN A 226 3.09 5.40 16.12
CA ASN A 226 4.46 5.88 16.30
C ASN A 226 4.50 7.01 17.34
N PRO A 227 5.56 7.11 18.16
CA PRO A 227 5.69 8.18 19.14
C PRO A 227 5.93 9.56 18.48
N SER A 228 5.46 10.62 19.12
CA SER A 228 5.78 11.98 18.74
C SER A 228 7.21 12.35 19.17
N PRO A 229 7.99 13.03 18.33
CA PRO A 229 9.30 13.55 18.71
C PRO A 229 9.21 14.82 19.63
N ALA A 230 8.03 15.36 19.86
CA ALA A 230 7.80 16.52 20.73
C ALA A 230 7.59 16.13 22.20
N VAL A 231 7.44 14.84 22.52
CA VAL A 231 7.19 14.35 23.88
C VAL A 231 8.27 13.38 24.34
N PRO A 232 8.49 13.20 25.65
CA PRO A 232 9.46 12.22 26.17
C PRO A 232 9.19 10.78 25.67
N PHE A 233 10.26 10.01 25.58
CA PHE A 233 10.14 8.59 25.23
C PHE A 233 9.25 7.85 26.24
N GLY A 234 8.33 7.03 25.71
CA GLY A 234 7.35 6.30 26.53
C GLY A 234 6.06 7.06 26.81
N SER A 235 5.91 8.28 26.31
CA SER A 235 4.63 8.99 26.34
C SER A 235 3.59 8.29 25.47
N PRO A 236 2.28 8.45 25.79
CA PRO A 236 1.20 7.89 24.98
C PRO A 236 1.29 8.33 23.52
N THR A 237 1.04 7.40 22.60
CA THR A 237 0.96 7.67 21.17
C THR A 237 -0.40 8.29 20.82
N GLN A 238 -0.57 8.72 19.57
CA GLN A 238 -1.87 9.18 19.08
C GLN A 238 -2.93 8.08 19.21
N LEU A 239 -2.58 6.83 18.92
CA LEU A 239 -3.47 5.68 19.10
C LEU A 239 -3.93 5.54 20.55
N ASP A 240 -2.99 5.58 21.51
CA ASP A 240 -3.31 5.46 22.94
C ASP A 240 -4.27 6.59 23.40
N ASN A 241 -4.03 7.82 22.91
CA ASN A 241 -4.85 8.97 23.24
C ASN A 241 -6.27 8.88 22.63
N VAL A 242 -6.36 8.43 21.37
CA VAL A 242 -7.65 8.19 20.69
C VAL A 242 -8.45 7.10 21.43
N GLU A 243 -7.83 5.98 21.79
CA GLU A 243 -8.48 4.92 22.56
C GLU A 243 -9.01 5.46 23.91
N ASN A 244 -8.23 6.28 24.61
CA ASN A 244 -8.65 6.90 25.86
C ASN A 244 -9.85 7.84 25.66
N ILE A 245 -9.90 8.61 24.57
CA ILE A 245 -11.04 9.48 24.26
C ILE A 245 -12.29 8.64 23.97
N LEU A 246 -12.16 7.58 23.16
CA LEU A 246 -13.29 6.70 22.84
C LEU A 246 -13.86 6.03 24.10
N VAL A 247 -13.00 5.54 24.98
CA VAL A 247 -13.42 4.96 26.29
C VAL A 247 -14.14 5.99 27.15
N LYS A 248 -13.65 7.23 27.26
CA LYS A 248 -14.30 8.31 28.01
C LYS A 248 -15.68 8.65 27.45
N ASN A 249 -15.88 8.50 26.15
CA ASN A 249 -17.18 8.71 25.49
C ASN A 249 -18.06 7.45 25.47
N ASN A 250 -17.70 6.39 26.21
CA ASN A 250 -18.40 5.10 26.26
C ASN A 250 -18.53 4.41 24.87
N ILE A 251 -17.55 4.63 23.98
CA ILE A 251 -17.50 4.02 22.66
C ILE A 251 -16.63 2.77 22.73
N VAL A 252 -17.24 1.62 22.40
CA VAL A 252 -16.50 0.36 22.28
C VAL A 252 -15.72 0.35 20.98
N SER A 253 -14.42 0.20 21.07
CA SER A 253 -13.52 0.18 19.91
C SER A 253 -12.51 -0.95 20.00
N THR A 254 -11.91 -1.30 18.87
CA THR A 254 -10.75 -2.19 18.78
C THR A 254 -9.72 -1.56 17.86
N SER A 255 -8.45 -1.73 18.17
CA SER A 255 -7.36 -1.25 17.32
C SER A 255 -6.73 -2.39 16.54
N VAL A 256 -6.34 -2.09 15.31
CA VAL A 256 -5.61 -3.00 14.44
C VAL A 256 -4.28 -2.35 14.08
N THR A 257 -3.19 -2.97 14.50
CA THR A 257 -1.82 -2.49 14.24
C THR A 257 -0.99 -3.60 13.60
N PHE A 258 0.21 -3.27 13.13
CA PHE A 258 1.16 -4.27 12.63
C PHE A 258 1.59 -5.28 13.71
N LYS A 259 1.40 -4.97 14.99
CA LYS A 259 1.71 -5.86 16.12
C LYS A 259 0.66 -6.94 16.33
N ASN A 260 -0.55 -6.76 15.79
CA ASN A 260 -1.61 -7.76 15.89
C ASN A 260 -1.31 -8.91 14.91
N PRO A 261 -1.39 -10.18 15.35
CA PRO A 261 -1.26 -11.33 14.46
C PRO A 261 -2.29 -11.26 13.31
N THR A 262 -1.91 -11.71 12.13
CA THR A 262 -2.79 -11.68 10.93
C THR A 262 -4.11 -12.42 11.17
N LYS A 263 -4.11 -13.45 12.04
CA LYS A 263 -5.29 -14.23 12.42
C LYS A 263 -6.33 -13.44 13.23
N ASP A 264 -5.90 -12.36 13.88
CA ASP A 264 -6.76 -11.54 14.76
C ASP A 264 -7.23 -10.24 14.06
N ARG A 265 -6.96 -10.10 12.76
CA ARG A 265 -7.30 -8.91 11.97
C ARG A 265 -8.59 -9.06 11.15
N GLY A 266 -9.24 -10.23 11.21
CA GLY A 266 -10.44 -10.56 10.45
C GLY A 266 -11.71 -10.60 11.28
#